data_484e2e6eb0f467a1fbfeb91cc71c9c71
#
_entry.id   484e2e6eb0f467a1fbfeb91cc71c9c71
#
_cell.length_a   1.000
_cell.length_b   1.000
_cell.length_c   1.000
_cell.angle_alpha   90.00
_cell.angle_beta   90.00
_cell.angle_gamma   90.00
#
_symmetry.space_group_name_H-M   'P 1'
#
loop_
_entity.id
_entity.type
_entity.pdbx_description
1 polymer ?
#
loop_
_entity_poly.entity_id
_entity_poly.type
_entity_poly.pdbx_seq_one_letter_code
_entity_poly.pdbx_strand_id
1 'polypeptide(L)'
;LSAIQHACNLRIDRKDSAFFAEYQNDPMPENLADAEVIQPEHIVARVNGLPRGRMPVESSRLTAFIDVQGKALYWLVAAWGDGFSGAVIDYGAYPDQRRAYYTLADIKRTIQQAHPKAGSDGSIYAALDALTGQLLTRDWQRDDGSTMRIERCLIDANWGESTNLVYQFCRQSKHAAVVMPSHGRYVGASSRPFSEYTRKPGDRVGLNWRVPVPSGRAVRHVAWDTNFWKSFIQARLSTAIGDPGALVLFQPDREAGNHQMLAEHLAAEH
;
A
#
# COMPACT_ATOMS: atom_id res chain seq x y z
N LEU A 1 4.30 41.68 -26.00
CA LEU A 1 3.67 40.38 -26.30
C LEU A 1 2.22 40.45 -25.87
N SER A 2 1.27 40.05 -26.76
CA SER A 2 -0.12 39.90 -26.34
C SER A 2 -0.29 38.78 -25.33
N ALA A 3 -1.38 38.81 -24.52
CA ALA A 3 -1.67 37.71 -23.60
C ALA A 3 -1.77 36.34 -24.29
N ILE A 4 -2.30 36.33 -25.52
CA ILE A 4 -2.39 35.13 -26.37
C ILE A 4 -0.99 34.63 -26.75
N GLN A 5 -0.09 35.53 -27.16
CA GLN A 5 1.29 35.17 -27.51
C GLN A 5 2.05 34.59 -26.31
N HIS A 6 1.82 35.18 -25.12
CA HIS A 6 2.42 34.70 -23.90
C HIS A 6 1.89 33.29 -23.53
N ALA A 7 0.58 33.08 -23.66
CA ALA A 7 -0.03 31.77 -23.43
C ALA A 7 0.49 30.71 -24.43
N CYS A 8 0.65 31.05 -25.70
CA CYS A 8 1.24 30.15 -26.69
C CYS A 8 2.70 29.76 -26.36
N ASN A 9 3.51 30.75 -25.91
CA ASN A 9 4.89 30.49 -25.53
C ASN A 9 4.97 29.59 -24.30
N LEU A 10 4.14 29.83 -23.27
CA LEU A 10 4.05 28.95 -22.11
C LEU A 10 3.66 27.52 -22.47
N ARG A 11 2.71 27.37 -23.39
CA ARG A 11 2.28 26.06 -23.90
C ARG A 11 3.41 25.30 -24.60
N ILE A 12 4.22 26.01 -25.41
CA ILE A 12 5.37 25.43 -26.10
C ILE A 12 6.47 25.06 -25.08
N ASP A 13 6.80 25.95 -24.14
CA ASP A 13 7.89 25.76 -23.19
C ASP A 13 7.59 24.69 -22.13
N ARG A 14 6.33 24.60 -21.69
CA ARG A 14 5.90 23.73 -20.57
C ARG A 14 5.21 22.45 -21.02
N LYS A 15 4.97 22.28 -22.34
CA LYS A 15 4.15 21.23 -22.97
C LYS A 15 2.66 21.33 -22.58
N ASP A 16 1.82 20.68 -23.36
CA ASP A 16 0.36 20.78 -23.25
C ASP A 16 -0.15 20.36 -21.88
N SER A 17 0.30 19.24 -21.33
CA SER A 17 -0.17 18.72 -20.04
C SER A 17 0.08 19.69 -18.88
N ALA A 18 1.27 20.25 -18.80
CA ALA A 18 1.62 21.21 -17.74
C ALA A 18 0.90 22.56 -17.97
N PHE A 19 0.75 23.01 -19.22
CA PHE A 19 0.04 24.23 -19.55
C PHE A 19 -1.43 24.16 -19.16
N PHE A 20 -2.13 23.10 -19.51
CA PHE A 20 -3.55 22.92 -19.17
C PHE A 20 -3.76 22.73 -17.67
N ALA A 21 -2.87 21.98 -16.99
CA ALA A 21 -2.97 21.77 -15.55
C ALA A 21 -2.71 23.04 -14.72
N GLU A 22 -1.65 23.80 -15.07
CA GLU A 22 -1.19 24.93 -14.26
C GLU A 22 -1.87 26.25 -14.61
N TYR A 23 -2.22 26.49 -15.89
CA TYR A 23 -2.69 27.78 -16.37
C TYR A 23 -4.15 27.79 -16.80
N GLN A 24 -4.73 26.68 -17.17
CA GLN A 24 -6.15 26.58 -17.55
C GLN A 24 -7.00 25.97 -16.42
N ASN A 25 -6.36 25.44 -15.37
CA ASN A 25 -7.03 24.70 -14.29
C ASN A 25 -7.94 23.56 -14.82
N ASP A 26 -7.60 23.05 -16.00
CA ASP A 26 -8.26 21.94 -16.70
C ASP A 26 -7.17 20.92 -17.04
N PRO A 27 -6.75 20.10 -16.04
CA PRO A 27 -5.76 19.09 -16.30
C PRO A 27 -6.30 18.20 -17.42
N MET A 28 -5.58 18.19 -18.55
CA MET A 28 -5.87 17.22 -19.60
C MET A 28 -5.90 15.85 -18.90
N PRO A 29 -6.93 15.01 -19.17
CA PRO A 29 -6.82 13.62 -18.80
C PRO A 29 -5.48 13.19 -19.41
N GLU A 30 -4.51 12.88 -18.55
CA GLU A 30 -3.31 12.20 -19.01
C GLU A 30 -3.84 11.10 -19.90
N ASN A 31 -3.47 11.13 -21.16
CA ASN A 31 -3.79 10.04 -22.05
C ASN A 31 -3.15 8.83 -21.40
N LEU A 32 -3.93 8.08 -20.64
CA LEU A 32 -3.56 6.77 -20.07
C LEU A 32 -3.05 5.82 -21.18
N ALA A 33 -3.19 6.23 -22.44
CA ALA A 33 -2.61 5.56 -23.60
C ALA A 33 -1.07 5.65 -23.68
N ASP A 34 -0.43 6.62 -23.01
CA ASP A 34 1.04 6.77 -23.02
C ASP A 34 1.72 6.38 -21.69
N ALA A 35 0.96 6.20 -20.62
CA ALA A 35 1.45 5.47 -19.45
C ALA A 35 1.43 3.97 -19.83
N GLU A 36 2.57 3.42 -20.20
CA GLU A 36 2.72 1.97 -20.38
C GLU A 36 2.19 1.29 -19.11
N VAL A 37 0.98 0.72 -19.21
CA VAL A 37 0.39 -0.08 -18.13
C VAL A 37 1.37 -1.22 -17.86
N ILE A 38 1.96 -1.23 -16.67
CA ILE A 38 2.94 -2.24 -16.31
C ILE A 38 2.28 -3.61 -16.41
N GLN A 39 2.82 -4.45 -17.30
CA GLN A 39 2.32 -5.80 -17.47
C GLN A 39 2.73 -6.69 -16.30
N PRO A 40 1.89 -7.63 -15.87
CA PRO A 40 2.22 -8.55 -14.76
C PRO A 40 3.56 -9.25 -14.91
N GLU A 41 3.95 -9.60 -16.14
CA GLU A 41 5.21 -10.28 -16.46
C GLU A 41 6.42 -9.42 -16.09
N HIS A 42 6.34 -8.10 -16.30
CA HIS A 42 7.40 -7.16 -15.90
C HIS A 42 7.52 -7.10 -14.37
N ILE A 43 6.41 -7.17 -13.64
CA ILE A 43 6.41 -7.17 -12.17
C ILE A 43 7.01 -8.49 -11.65
N VAL A 44 6.59 -9.62 -12.20
CA VAL A 44 7.11 -10.96 -11.83
C VAL A 44 8.63 -11.05 -12.01
N ALA A 45 9.17 -10.41 -13.03
CA ALA A 45 10.62 -10.41 -13.32
C ALA A 45 11.44 -9.56 -12.33
N ARG A 46 10.81 -8.76 -11.45
CA ARG A 46 11.50 -7.80 -10.57
C ARG A 46 12.02 -8.43 -9.28
N VAL A 47 12.68 -9.57 -9.37
CA VAL A 47 13.23 -10.27 -8.21
C VAL A 47 14.61 -9.76 -7.84
N ASN A 48 14.89 -9.64 -6.54
CA ASN A 48 16.18 -9.15 -6.02
C ASN A 48 17.16 -10.28 -5.63
N GLY A 49 16.79 -11.53 -5.84
CA GLY A 49 17.62 -12.69 -5.49
C GLY A 49 17.62 -13.08 -4.00
N LEU A 50 17.02 -12.28 -3.11
CA LEU A 50 16.94 -12.61 -1.69
C LEU A 50 15.75 -13.55 -1.42
N PRO A 51 15.89 -14.52 -0.53
CA PRO A 51 14.81 -15.44 -0.20
C PRO A 51 13.68 -14.72 0.53
N ARG A 52 12.49 -15.32 0.52
CA ARG A 52 11.30 -14.84 1.21
C ARG A 52 11.57 -14.54 2.69
N GLY A 53 11.13 -13.39 3.15
CA GLY A 53 11.30 -12.93 4.54
C GLY A 53 12.66 -12.31 4.83
N ARG A 54 13.53 -12.17 3.82
CA ARG A 54 14.83 -11.50 3.93
C ARG A 54 14.81 -10.16 3.20
N MET A 55 15.43 -9.14 3.77
CA MET A 55 15.45 -7.79 3.22
C MET A 55 16.87 -7.33 2.86
N PRO A 56 17.03 -6.40 1.90
CA PRO A 56 18.32 -5.78 1.60
C PRO A 56 18.92 -5.09 2.83
N VAL A 57 20.26 -5.07 2.87
CA VAL A 57 21.03 -4.48 4.00
C VAL A 57 20.72 -2.99 4.17
N GLU A 58 20.50 -2.28 3.06
CA GLU A 58 20.21 -0.84 3.04
C GLU A 58 18.83 -0.48 3.58
N SER A 59 17.99 -1.47 3.87
CA SER A 59 16.66 -1.23 4.40
C SER A 59 16.72 -0.60 5.78
N SER A 60 16.09 0.55 5.95
CA SER A 60 16.04 1.32 7.20
C SER A 60 14.66 1.32 7.84
N ARG A 61 13.62 0.94 7.11
CA ARG A 61 12.22 0.90 7.56
C ARG A 61 11.55 -0.40 7.13
N LEU A 62 10.70 -0.93 8.01
CA LEU A 62 9.89 -2.11 7.73
C LEU A 62 8.43 -1.82 8.04
N THR A 63 7.57 -2.01 7.03
CA THR A 63 6.14 -1.72 7.13
C THR A 63 5.31 -2.91 6.68
N ALA A 64 4.07 -2.97 7.15
CA ALA A 64 3.09 -3.95 6.70
C ALA A 64 1.76 -3.28 6.36
N PHE A 65 1.02 -3.90 5.47
CA PHE A 65 -0.36 -3.56 5.15
C PHE A 65 -1.24 -4.82 5.25
N ILE A 66 -2.44 -4.66 5.80
CA ILE A 66 -3.47 -5.72 5.85
C ILE A 66 -4.73 -5.19 5.19
N ASP A 67 -5.14 -5.84 4.11
CA ASP A 67 -6.42 -5.62 3.45
C ASP A 67 -7.46 -6.58 4.03
N VAL A 68 -8.58 -6.01 4.51
CA VAL A 68 -9.64 -6.76 5.20
C VAL A 68 -10.74 -7.13 4.21
N GLN A 69 -10.85 -8.42 3.92
CA GLN A 69 -11.91 -8.99 3.09
C GLN A 69 -12.78 -9.95 3.90
N GLY A 70 -14.05 -10.11 3.53
CA GLY A 70 -14.99 -10.93 4.31
C GLY A 70 -14.60 -12.40 4.48
N LYS A 71 -13.82 -12.97 3.55
CA LYS A 71 -13.38 -14.37 3.58
C LYS A 71 -11.95 -14.56 4.07
N ALA A 72 -11.07 -13.61 3.83
CA ALA A 72 -9.65 -13.68 4.16
C ALA A 72 -9.07 -12.29 4.41
N LEU A 73 -7.93 -12.21 5.11
CA LEU A 73 -7.11 -11.02 5.18
C LEU A 73 -5.95 -11.18 4.21
N TYR A 74 -5.75 -10.23 3.28
CA TYR A 74 -4.53 -10.18 2.48
C TYR A 74 -3.52 -9.29 3.21
N TRP A 75 -2.26 -9.65 3.13
CA TRP A 75 -1.22 -8.91 3.82
C TRP A 75 0.07 -8.87 3.00
N LEU A 76 0.84 -7.80 3.20
CA LEU A 76 2.12 -7.57 2.57
C LEU A 76 3.08 -6.92 3.56
N VAL A 77 4.36 -7.32 3.51
CA VAL A 77 5.45 -6.69 4.26
C VAL A 77 6.47 -6.16 3.28
N ALA A 78 6.80 -4.87 3.42
CA ALA A 78 7.77 -4.18 2.58
C ALA A 78 8.85 -3.52 3.42
N ALA A 79 10.09 -3.69 2.98
CA ALA A 79 11.27 -3.02 3.50
C ALA A 79 11.62 -1.82 2.60
N TRP A 80 12.05 -0.71 3.20
CA TRP A 80 12.31 0.55 2.53
C TRP A 80 13.67 1.10 2.92
N GLY A 81 14.41 1.59 1.94
CA GLY A 81 15.66 2.30 2.09
C GLY A 81 15.55 3.76 1.62
N ASP A 82 16.68 4.39 1.41
CA ASP A 82 16.76 5.77 0.93
C ASP A 82 16.12 5.94 -0.44
N GLY A 83 15.58 7.14 -0.70
CA GLY A 83 14.92 7.47 -1.96
C GLY A 83 13.64 6.65 -2.23
N PHE A 84 13.06 5.99 -1.20
CA PHE A 84 11.96 5.03 -1.35
C PHE A 84 12.33 3.82 -2.22
N SER A 85 13.59 3.42 -2.26
CA SER A 85 13.95 2.10 -2.75
C SER A 85 13.28 1.05 -1.87
N GLY A 86 12.56 0.12 -2.47
CA GLY A 86 11.68 -0.80 -1.74
C GLY A 86 11.89 -2.26 -2.13
N ALA A 87 11.64 -3.16 -1.18
CA ALA A 87 11.57 -4.59 -1.42
C ALA A 87 10.32 -5.16 -0.74
N VAL A 88 9.43 -5.76 -1.52
CA VAL A 88 8.40 -6.64 -0.96
C VAL A 88 9.10 -7.90 -0.51
N ILE A 89 9.13 -8.15 0.80
CA ILE A 89 9.89 -9.27 1.38
C ILE A 89 9.01 -10.46 1.74
N ASP A 90 7.71 -10.22 1.95
CA ASP A 90 6.75 -11.29 2.24
C ASP A 90 5.32 -10.80 1.97
N TYR A 91 4.43 -11.70 1.58
CA TYR A 91 3.00 -11.43 1.42
C TYR A 91 2.19 -12.73 1.44
N GLY A 92 0.89 -12.62 1.62
CA GLY A 92 0.02 -13.78 1.60
C GLY A 92 -1.41 -13.47 2.01
N ALA A 93 -2.13 -14.51 2.40
CA ALA A 93 -3.46 -14.40 3.00
C ALA A 93 -3.53 -15.12 4.35
N TYR A 94 -4.45 -14.66 5.19
CA TYR A 94 -4.84 -15.36 6.41
C TYR A 94 -6.33 -15.72 6.33
N PRO A 95 -6.72 -16.96 6.52
CA PRO A 95 -5.86 -18.15 6.69
C PRO A 95 -5.04 -18.47 5.46
N ASP A 96 -3.84 -19.04 5.65
CA ASP A 96 -2.98 -19.46 4.55
C ASP A 96 -3.71 -20.45 3.63
N GLN A 97 -3.77 -20.13 2.34
CA GLN A 97 -4.48 -20.92 1.33
C GLN A 97 -3.70 -22.16 0.87
N ARG A 98 -2.42 -22.28 1.22
CA ARG A 98 -1.49 -23.38 0.82
C ARG A 98 -1.39 -23.56 -0.69
N ARG A 99 -1.47 -22.50 -1.44
CA ARG A 99 -1.32 -22.44 -2.90
C ARG A 99 -0.89 -21.04 -3.33
N ALA A 100 -0.15 -20.96 -4.44
CA ALA A 100 0.45 -19.73 -4.91
C ALA A 100 -0.56 -18.78 -5.56
N TYR A 101 -1.60 -19.33 -6.20
CA TYR A 101 -2.59 -18.54 -6.93
C TYR A 101 -4.01 -18.88 -6.48
N TYR A 102 -4.81 -17.86 -6.19
CA TYR A 102 -6.23 -17.94 -5.81
C TYR A 102 -6.90 -16.59 -5.95
N THR A 103 -8.21 -16.58 -6.18
CA THR A 103 -9.05 -15.39 -6.23
C THR A 103 -10.00 -15.38 -5.04
N LEU A 104 -10.67 -14.25 -4.76
CA LEU A 104 -11.71 -14.16 -3.72
C LEU A 104 -12.86 -15.15 -3.95
N ALA A 105 -13.14 -15.50 -5.21
CA ALA A 105 -14.20 -16.44 -5.56
C ALA A 105 -13.86 -17.87 -5.15
N ASP A 106 -12.59 -18.24 -5.24
CA ASP A 106 -12.14 -19.62 -5.04
C ASP A 106 -11.38 -19.86 -3.73
N ILE A 107 -11.42 -18.90 -2.79
CA ILE A 107 -10.90 -19.06 -1.42
C ILE A 107 -11.57 -20.27 -0.77
N LYS A 108 -10.76 -21.26 -0.37
CA LYS A 108 -11.23 -22.49 0.28
C LYS A 108 -11.14 -22.44 1.79
N ARG A 109 -10.14 -21.73 2.32
CA ARG A 109 -9.92 -21.61 3.76
C ARG A 109 -10.32 -20.21 4.21
N THR A 110 -11.49 -20.11 4.84
CA THR A 110 -12.06 -18.82 5.23
C THR A 110 -11.75 -18.46 6.69
N ILE A 111 -11.85 -17.17 7.02
CA ILE A 111 -11.73 -16.66 8.38
C ILE A 111 -12.75 -17.34 9.31
N GLN A 112 -13.99 -17.51 8.86
CA GLN A 112 -15.05 -18.16 9.63
C GLN A 112 -14.72 -19.65 9.92
N GLN A 113 -14.10 -20.34 8.98
CA GLN A 113 -13.64 -21.72 9.22
C GLN A 113 -12.46 -21.80 10.19
N ALA A 114 -11.59 -20.79 10.21
CA ALA A 114 -10.49 -20.73 11.16
C ALA A 114 -10.98 -20.35 12.59
N HIS A 115 -12.07 -19.57 12.69
CA HIS A 115 -12.64 -19.08 13.95
C HIS A 115 -14.15 -19.34 14.06
N PRO A 116 -14.61 -20.61 14.04
CA PRO A 116 -16.03 -20.95 13.82
C PRO A 116 -16.96 -20.54 14.96
N LYS A 117 -16.43 -20.28 16.17
CA LYS A 117 -17.23 -19.92 17.36
C LYS A 117 -17.35 -18.42 17.58
N ALA A 118 -16.74 -17.58 16.74
CA ALA A 118 -16.61 -16.15 17.02
C ALA A 118 -17.67 -15.26 16.37
N GLY A 119 -18.56 -15.83 15.54
CA GLY A 119 -19.48 -15.05 14.69
C GLY A 119 -18.72 -14.29 13.58
N SER A 120 -19.43 -13.48 12.78
CA SER A 120 -18.79 -12.77 11.64
C SER A 120 -17.70 -11.80 12.11
N ASP A 121 -18.07 -10.80 12.90
CA ASP A 121 -17.16 -9.76 13.38
C ASP A 121 -16.08 -10.30 14.31
N GLY A 122 -16.44 -11.21 15.20
CA GLY A 122 -15.51 -11.86 16.10
C GLY A 122 -14.46 -12.69 15.36
N SER A 123 -14.81 -13.33 14.23
CA SER A 123 -13.88 -14.10 13.43
C SER A 123 -12.86 -13.19 12.72
N ILE A 124 -13.27 -12.04 12.21
CA ILE A 124 -12.36 -11.04 11.63
C ILE A 124 -11.44 -10.47 12.72
N TYR A 125 -11.98 -10.15 13.90
CA TYR A 125 -11.18 -9.68 15.03
C TYR A 125 -10.10 -10.70 15.42
N ALA A 126 -10.49 -11.97 15.58
CA ALA A 126 -9.56 -13.05 15.92
C ALA A 126 -8.51 -13.29 14.81
N ALA A 127 -8.90 -13.17 13.55
CA ALA A 127 -7.98 -13.26 12.42
C ALA A 127 -6.96 -12.12 12.42
N LEU A 128 -7.39 -10.88 12.69
CA LEU A 128 -6.49 -9.72 12.84
C LEU A 128 -5.51 -9.92 14.01
N ASP A 129 -5.97 -10.42 15.16
CA ASP A 129 -5.11 -10.68 16.31
C ASP A 129 -4.08 -11.78 16.01
N ALA A 130 -4.50 -12.87 15.38
CA ALA A 130 -3.61 -13.95 15.00
C ALA A 130 -2.57 -13.50 13.97
N LEU A 131 -2.99 -12.80 12.90
CA LEU A 131 -2.11 -12.33 11.84
C LEU A 131 -1.12 -11.26 12.34
N THR A 132 -1.60 -10.25 13.07
CA THR A 132 -0.71 -9.23 13.63
C THR A 132 0.25 -9.81 14.67
N GLY A 133 -0.19 -10.82 15.44
CA GLY A 133 0.68 -11.57 16.31
C GLY A 133 1.83 -12.25 15.55
N GLN A 134 1.55 -12.88 14.42
CA GLN A 134 2.56 -13.51 13.57
C GLN A 134 3.53 -12.50 12.94
N LEU A 135 3.02 -11.41 12.39
CA LEU A 135 3.83 -10.44 11.66
C LEU A 135 4.68 -9.54 12.57
N LEU A 136 4.09 -9.04 13.66
CA LEU A 136 4.67 -7.98 14.49
C LEU A 136 5.59 -8.49 15.61
N THR A 137 5.54 -9.78 15.96
CA THR A 137 6.47 -10.38 16.93
C THR A 137 7.67 -11.03 16.25
N ARG A 138 7.64 -11.20 14.93
CA ARG A 138 8.73 -11.78 14.17
C ARG A 138 9.90 -10.82 14.05
N ASP A 139 11.11 -11.31 14.28
CA ASP A 139 12.36 -10.64 13.94
C ASP A 139 12.67 -10.95 12.46
N TRP A 140 12.55 -9.92 11.61
CA TRP A 140 12.79 -10.02 10.19
C TRP A 140 14.27 -9.79 9.90
N GLN A 141 14.87 -10.67 9.12
CA GLN A 141 16.32 -10.66 8.89
C GLN A 141 16.71 -9.81 7.68
N ARG A 142 17.76 -9.02 7.84
CA ARG A 142 18.52 -8.47 6.71
C ARG A 142 19.48 -9.50 6.15
N ASP A 143 20.02 -9.22 4.98
CA ASP A 143 20.98 -10.11 4.32
C ASP A 143 22.31 -10.23 5.08
N ASP A 144 22.68 -9.23 5.87
CA ASP A 144 23.84 -9.26 6.79
C ASP A 144 23.59 -10.01 8.10
N GLY A 145 22.39 -10.58 8.28
CA GLY A 145 22.01 -11.30 9.50
C GLY A 145 21.46 -10.41 10.63
N SER A 146 21.52 -9.10 10.52
CA SER A 146 20.85 -8.20 11.47
C SER A 146 19.33 -8.30 11.35
N THR A 147 18.59 -7.84 12.36
CA THR A 147 17.14 -7.98 12.39
C THR A 147 16.42 -6.65 12.53
N MET A 148 15.21 -6.59 12.02
CA MET A 148 14.27 -5.49 12.19
C MET A 148 12.88 -6.01 12.58
N ARG A 149 12.09 -5.13 13.20
CA ARG A 149 10.66 -5.35 13.42
C ARG A 149 9.83 -4.37 12.61
N ILE A 150 8.61 -4.76 12.30
CA ILE A 150 7.66 -3.89 11.61
C ILE A 150 7.36 -2.69 12.52
N GLU A 151 7.66 -1.50 12.01
CA GLU A 151 7.48 -0.22 12.73
C GLU A 151 6.05 0.31 12.58
N ARG A 152 5.38 -0.02 11.47
CA ARG A 152 4.02 0.38 11.17
C ARG A 152 3.30 -0.70 10.38
N CYS A 153 2.11 -1.06 10.85
CA CYS A 153 1.18 -1.92 10.16
C CYS A 153 -0.12 -1.14 9.93
N LEU A 154 -0.45 -0.87 8.68
CA LEU A 154 -1.70 -0.25 8.31
C LEU A 154 -2.75 -1.33 8.04
N ILE A 155 -3.97 -1.11 8.49
CA ILE A 155 -5.08 -2.04 8.30
C ILE A 155 -6.18 -1.29 7.56
N ASP A 156 -6.62 -1.82 6.41
CA ASP A 156 -7.70 -1.20 5.65
C ASP A 156 -8.98 -1.07 6.49
N ALA A 157 -9.54 0.13 6.47
CA ALA A 157 -10.76 0.48 7.21
C ALA A 157 -11.84 1.08 6.28
N ASN A 158 -11.71 0.91 4.96
CA ASN A 158 -12.69 1.39 3.98
C ASN A 158 -13.87 0.42 3.77
N TRP A 159 -13.81 -0.76 4.31
CA TRP A 159 -14.88 -1.75 4.17
C TRP A 159 -16.03 -1.45 5.14
N GLY A 160 -17.05 -0.73 4.65
CA GLY A 160 -18.21 -0.15 5.35
C GLY A 160 -18.64 -0.78 6.67
N GLU A 161 -19.03 -2.06 6.66
CA GLU A 161 -19.53 -2.77 7.86
C GLU A 161 -18.42 -3.05 8.88
N SER A 162 -17.18 -3.26 8.46
CA SER A 162 -16.06 -3.60 9.35
C SER A 162 -15.20 -2.41 9.78
N THR A 163 -15.50 -1.20 9.33
CA THR A 163 -14.74 0.01 9.73
C THR A 163 -14.65 0.12 11.25
N ASN A 164 -15.75 0.03 11.97
CA ASN A 164 -15.78 0.11 13.42
C ASN A 164 -14.98 -1.01 14.10
N LEU A 165 -15.01 -2.21 13.52
CA LEU A 165 -14.28 -3.36 14.01
C LEU A 165 -12.77 -3.14 13.91
N VAL A 166 -12.27 -2.62 12.78
CA VAL A 166 -10.85 -2.30 12.61
C VAL A 166 -10.39 -1.23 13.61
N TYR A 167 -11.20 -0.19 13.83
CA TYR A 167 -10.92 0.82 14.86
C TYR A 167 -10.91 0.23 16.26
N GLN A 168 -11.85 -0.64 16.59
CA GLN A 168 -11.90 -1.35 17.88
C GLN A 168 -10.65 -2.21 18.04
N PHE A 169 -10.30 -3.00 17.04
CA PHE A 169 -9.10 -3.82 17.04
C PHE A 169 -7.83 -2.98 17.26
N CYS A 170 -7.62 -1.93 16.47
CA CYS A 170 -6.43 -1.08 16.60
C CYS A 170 -6.31 -0.41 17.98
N ARG A 171 -7.45 -0.13 18.63
CA ARG A 171 -7.48 0.44 19.99
C ARG A 171 -7.16 -0.58 21.07
N GLN A 172 -7.61 -1.83 20.91
CA GLN A 172 -7.54 -2.87 21.95
C GLN A 172 -6.35 -3.82 21.77
N SER A 173 -5.73 -3.82 20.57
CA SER A 173 -4.62 -4.70 20.25
C SER A 173 -3.44 -4.49 21.19
N LYS A 174 -2.79 -5.57 21.57
CA LYS A 174 -1.48 -5.55 22.25
C LYS A 174 -0.40 -4.83 21.41
N HIS A 175 -0.65 -4.66 20.12
CA HIS A 175 0.21 -3.97 19.16
C HIS A 175 -0.32 -2.56 18.79
N ALA A 176 -1.16 -1.94 19.62
CA ALA A 176 -1.80 -0.64 19.34
C ALA A 176 -0.82 0.51 18.98
N ALA A 177 0.44 0.42 19.44
CA ALA A 177 1.47 1.39 19.06
C ALA A 177 1.94 1.25 17.60
N VAL A 178 1.78 0.06 17.00
CA VAL A 178 2.26 -0.28 15.65
C VAL A 178 1.13 -0.31 14.64
N VAL A 179 -0.04 -0.85 15.01
CA VAL A 179 -1.20 -0.96 14.10
C VAL A 179 -1.94 0.38 14.00
N MET A 180 -2.47 0.68 12.81
CA MET A 180 -3.24 1.91 12.56
C MET A 180 -4.29 1.68 11.47
N PRO A 181 -5.56 2.14 11.65
CA PRO A 181 -6.54 2.14 10.58
C PRO A 181 -6.09 3.00 9.39
N SER A 182 -6.38 2.55 8.19
CA SER A 182 -5.98 3.19 6.94
C SER A 182 -7.20 3.46 6.05
N HIS A 183 -7.29 4.67 5.52
CA HIS A 183 -8.33 5.08 4.58
C HIS A 183 -7.72 5.61 3.29
N GLY A 184 -7.82 4.83 2.23
CA GLY A 184 -7.62 5.33 0.88
C GLY A 184 -8.77 6.25 0.48
N ARG A 185 -8.47 7.39 -0.12
CA ARG A 185 -9.45 8.34 -0.65
C ARG A 185 -9.11 8.65 -2.09
N TYR A 186 -10.08 8.51 -2.95
CA TYR A 186 -9.96 9.00 -4.32
C TYR A 186 -10.04 10.54 -4.30
N VAL A 187 -9.00 11.19 -4.82
CA VAL A 187 -8.94 12.65 -5.00
C VAL A 187 -9.02 12.94 -6.49
N GLY A 188 -10.24 13.20 -6.97
CA GLY A 188 -10.49 13.64 -8.35
C GLY A 188 -10.63 15.16 -8.43
N ALA A 189 -10.86 15.70 -9.62
CA ALA A 189 -10.95 17.13 -9.90
C ALA A 189 -11.98 17.89 -9.03
N SER A 190 -13.06 17.23 -8.61
CA SER A 190 -14.09 17.81 -7.71
C SER A 190 -13.82 17.56 -6.23
N SER A 191 -12.79 16.84 -5.87
CA SER A 191 -12.45 16.49 -4.50
C SER A 191 -11.47 17.51 -3.91
N ARG A 192 -11.58 17.76 -2.61
CA ARG A 192 -10.64 18.65 -1.92
C ARG A 192 -9.26 17.97 -1.81
N PRO A 193 -8.18 18.55 -2.39
CA PRO A 193 -6.83 18.04 -2.26
C PRO A 193 -6.35 17.98 -0.81
N PHE A 194 -5.44 17.05 -0.51
CA PHE A 194 -4.86 16.94 0.85
C PHE A 194 -4.10 18.20 1.29
N SER A 195 -3.51 18.94 0.35
CA SER A 195 -2.80 20.22 0.59
C SER A 195 -3.70 21.32 1.11
N GLU A 196 -5.00 21.28 0.82
CA GLU A 196 -5.96 22.33 1.21
C GLU A 196 -6.61 22.11 2.59
N TYR A 197 -6.35 20.95 3.23
CA TYR A 197 -6.91 20.73 4.56
C TYR A 197 -6.21 21.59 5.61
N THR A 198 -7.00 22.30 6.40
CA THR A 198 -6.50 23.08 7.53
C THR A 198 -5.78 22.16 8.52
N ARG A 199 -4.51 22.44 8.75
CA ARG A 199 -3.70 21.71 9.71
C ARG A 199 -4.03 22.16 11.13
N LYS A 200 -4.34 21.21 12.00
CA LYS A 200 -4.55 21.45 13.43
C LYS A 200 -3.29 21.08 14.22
N PRO A 201 -3.05 21.69 15.39
CA PRO A 201 -1.97 21.27 16.29
C PRO A 201 -2.03 19.78 16.56
N GLY A 202 -0.92 19.07 16.38
CA GLY A 202 -0.83 17.62 16.56
C GLY A 202 -1.22 16.77 15.34
N ASP A 203 -1.72 17.36 14.24
CA ASP A 203 -1.87 16.67 12.97
C ASP A 203 -0.48 16.31 12.39
N ARG A 204 -0.35 15.11 11.87
CA ARG A 204 0.79 14.72 11.04
C ARG A 204 0.35 14.75 9.59
N VAL A 205 1.10 15.44 8.76
CA VAL A 205 0.78 15.66 7.35
C VAL A 205 2.03 15.42 6.53
N GLY A 206 1.91 14.73 5.43
CA GLY A 206 2.96 14.53 4.45
C GLY A 206 2.43 14.66 3.03
N LEU A 207 3.20 14.19 2.07
CA LEU A 207 2.84 14.26 0.67
C LEU A 207 1.61 13.38 0.40
N ASN A 208 0.48 14.02 0.11
CA ASN A 208 -0.81 13.35 -0.18
C ASN A 208 -1.28 12.33 0.88
N TRP A 209 -0.93 12.57 2.15
CA TRP A 209 -1.48 11.83 3.29
C TRP A 209 -1.58 12.70 4.54
N ARG A 210 -2.42 12.28 5.46
CA ARG A 210 -2.57 12.92 6.78
C ARG A 210 -2.96 11.92 7.86
N VAL A 211 -2.50 12.19 9.08
CA VAL A 211 -2.97 11.52 10.31
C VAL A 211 -3.52 12.61 11.21
N PRO A 212 -4.84 12.83 11.20
CA PRO A 212 -5.46 13.88 12.02
C PRO A 212 -5.39 13.52 13.51
N VAL A 213 -5.43 14.55 14.35
CA VAL A 213 -5.68 14.35 15.78
C VAL A 213 -7.10 13.82 15.95
N PRO A 214 -7.29 12.69 16.64
CA PRO A 214 -8.62 12.15 16.84
C PRO A 214 -9.47 13.07 17.73
N SER A 215 -10.74 13.18 17.41
CA SER A 215 -11.72 13.82 18.27
C SER A 215 -12.14 12.85 19.39
N GLY A 216 -12.04 13.30 20.64
CA GLY A 216 -12.41 12.48 21.81
C GLY A 216 -11.48 11.28 22.01
N ARG A 217 -12.07 10.08 22.25
CA ARG A 217 -11.33 8.82 22.50
C ARG A 217 -11.07 7.98 21.22
N ALA A 218 -11.23 8.56 20.05
CA ALA A 218 -11.00 7.86 18.79
C ALA A 218 -9.52 7.53 18.55
N VAL A 219 -9.26 6.47 17.83
CA VAL A 219 -7.91 6.07 17.42
C VAL A 219 -7.45 6.95 16.25
N ARG A 220 -6.18 7.28 16.20
CA ARG A 220 -5.57 7.91 15.02
C ARG A 220 -5.67 6.97 13.82
N HIS A 221 -5.97 7.54 12.66
CA HIS A 221 -5.97 6.82 11.39
C HIS A 221 -5.15 7.61 10.36
N VAL A 222 -4.65 6.93 9.35
CA VAL A 222 -4.09 7.60 8.18
C VAL A 222 -5.15 7.70 7.09
N ALA A 223 -5.24 8.87 6.47
CA ALA A 223 -5.95 9.07 5.21
C ALA A 223 -4.93 9.45 4.14
N TRP A 224 -5.04 8.89 2.95
CA TRP A 224 -4.09 9.06 1.87
C TRP A 224 -4.79 9.07 0.51
N ASP A 225 -4.20 9.75 -0.46
CA ASP A 225 -4.67 9.87 -1.82
C ASP A 225 -4.35 8.60 -2.61
N THR A 226 -5.38 7.86 -3.00
CA THR A 226 -5.22 6.60 -3.73
C THR A 226 -4.56 6.79 -5.09
N ASN A 227 -4.93 7.84 -5.83
CA ASN A 227 -4.39 8.09 -7.17
C ASN A 227 -2.90 8.38 -7.11
N PHE A 228 -2.51 9.32 -6.21
CA PHE A 228 -1.11 9.66 -6.05
C PHE A 228 -0.27 8.44 -5.64
N TRP A 229 -0.69 7.68 -4.63
CA TRP A 229 0.11 6.58 -4.12
C TRP A 229 0.12 5.35 -5.03
N LYS A 230 -0.94 5.12 -5.80
CA LYS A 230 -0.94 4.10 -6.87
C LYS A 230 0.07 4.48 -7.96
N SER A 231 -0.01 5.70 -8.50
CA SER A 231 0.98 6.19 -9.48
C SER A 231 2.40 6.17 -8.94
N PHE A 232 2.59 6.49 -7.65
CA PHE A 232 3.88 6.41 -7.00
C PHE A 232 4.45 4.99 -6.99
N ILE A 233 3.66 3.98 -6.69
CA ILE A 233 4.09 2.57 -6.71
C ILE A 233 4.35 2.10 -8.13
N GLN A 234 3.49 2.47 -9.10
CA GLN A 234 3.69 2.15 -10.52
C GLN A 234 5.04 2.71 -11.03
N ALA A 235 5.35 3.96 -10.71
CA ALA A 235 6.63 4.56 -11.06
C ALA A 235 7.83 3.77 -10.49
N ARG A 236 7.73 3.25 -9.26
CA ARG A 236 8.80 2.44 -8.65
C ARG A 236 8.92 1.06 -9.28
N LEU A 237 7.82 0.49 -9.71
CA LEU A 237 7.81 -0.76 -10.48
C LEU A 237 8.35 -0.57 -11.91
N SER A 238 8.36 0.66 -12.45
CA SER A 238 8.99 0.99 -13.75
C SER A 238 10.45 1.39 -13.63
N THR A 239 10.92 1.77 -12.43
CA THR A 239 12.33 2.15 -12.21
C THR A 239 13.24 0.93 -12.39
N ALA A 240 14.38 1.06 -13.08
CA ALA A 240 15.31 -0.04 -13.32
C ALA A 240 15.78 -0.66 -11.99
N ILE A 241 15.92 -1.99 -11.97
CA ILE A 241 16.41 -2.70 -10.78
C ILE A 241 17.85 -2.27 -10.48
N GLY A 242 18.11 -1.87 -9.23
CA GLY A 242 19.39 -1.32 -8.80
C GLY A 242 19.44 0.20 -8.78
N ASP A 243 18.54 0.88 -9.46
CA ASP A 243 18.43 2.33 -9.39
C ASP A 243 17.72 2.80 -8.12
N PRO A 244 18.08 3.99 -7.58
CA PRO A 244 17.39 4.59 -6.45
C PRO A 244 15.88 4.73 -6.70
N GLY A 245 15.08 4.26 -5.76
CA GLY A 245 13.62 4.30 -5.87
C GLY A 245 13.00 3.08 -6.57
N ALA A 246 13.76 2.09 -6.99
CA ALA A 246 13.20 0.85 -7.53
C ALA A 246 12.43 0.06 -6.46
N LEU A 247 11.31 -0.55 -6.85
CA LEU A 247 10.58 -1.52 -6.03
C LEU A 247 10.80 -2.92 -6.61
N VAL A 248 11.25 -3.84 -5.77
CA VAL A 248 11.58 -5.21 -6.14
C VAL A 248 10.84 -6.23 -5.28
N LEU A 249 10.85 -7.49 -5.69
CA LEU A 249 10.23 -8.62 -5.00
C LEU A 249 11.32 -9.57 -4.51
N PHE A 250 11.01 -10.37 -3.47
CA PHE A 250 11.90 -11.44 -3.04
C PHE A 250 12.00 -12.55 -4.11
N GLN A 251 13.04 -13.38 -4.05
CA GLN A 251 13.17 -14.55 -4.90
C GLN A 251 12.18 -15.63 -4.44
N PRO A 252 11.19 -16.04 -5.25
CA PRO A 252 10.26 -17.10 -4.86
C PRO A 252 10.96 -18.46 -4.85
N ASP A 253 10.58 -19.32 -3.92
CA ASP A 253 10.98 -20.71 -3.94
C ASP A 253 10.40 -21.42 -5.16
N ARG A 254 11.12 -22.36 -5.74
CA ARG A 254 10.68 -23.09 -6.94
C ARG A 254 9.33 -23.80 -6.75
N GLU A 255 9.02 -24.23 -5.52
CA GLU A 255 7.78 -24.91 -5.15
C GLU A 255 6.63 -23.93 -4.83
N ALA A 256 6.94 -22.69 -4.43
CA ALA A 256 5.95 -21.68 -4.01
C ALA A 256 5.27 -20.97 -5.19
N GLY A 257 5.65 -21.26 -6.43
CA GLY A 257 5.17 -20.54 -7.61
C GLY A 257 5.84 -19.19 -7.79
N ASN A 258 5.44 -18.47 -8.83
CA ASN A 258 5.91 -17.13 -9.12
C ASN A 258 5.02 -16.08 -8.44
N HIS A 259 5.36 -14.80 -8.57
CA HIS A 259 4.60 -13.66 -8.05
C HIS A 259 3.35 -13.30 -8.87
N GLN A 260 2.83 -14.21 -9.71
CA GLN A 260 1.79 -13.93 -10.70
C GLN A 260 0.56 -13.26 -10.09
N MET A 261 0.01 -13.81 -8.98
CA MET A 261 -1.17 -13.26 -8.35
C MET A 261 -0.95 -11.81 -7.84
N LEU A 262 0.19 -11.56 -7.17
CA LEU A 262 0.53 -10.23 -6.69
C LEU A 262 0.74 -9.26 -7.87
N ALA A 263 1.40 -9.72 -8.92
CA ALA A 263 1.68 -8.92 -10.11
C ALA A 263 0.38 -8.52 -10.84
N GLU A 264 -0.57 -9.43 -10.98
CA GLU A 264 -1.88 -9.14 -11.55
C GLU A 264 -2.68 -8.13 -10.71
N HIS A 265 -2.64 -8.27 -9.37
CA HIS A 265 -3.27 -7.29 -8.49
C HIS A 265 -2.63 -5.90 -8.62
N LEU A 266 -1.29 -5.82 -8.62
CA LEU A 266 -0.57 -4.55 -8.78
C LEU A 266 -0.76 -3.92 -10.15
N ALA A 267 -0.83 -4.73 -11.22
CA ALA A 267 -1.11 -4.25 -12.57
C ALA A 267 -2.55 -3.77 -12.75
N ALA A 268 -3.51 -4.31 -12.01
CA ALA A 268 -4.91 -3.90 -12.06
C ALA A 268 -5.19 -2.59 -11.27
N GLU A 269 -4.25 -2.10 -10.49
CA GLU A 269 -4.37 -0.92 -9.62
C GLU A 269 -3.89 0.37 -10.31
N HIS A 270 -4.32 0.65 -11.54
CA HIS A 270 -3.99 1.88 -12.31
C HIS A 270 -5.18 2.84 -12.43
#